data_704036cfa7a2657df564dea7434dbda0
#
_entry.id   704036cfa7a2657df564dea7434dbda0
#
_cell.length_a   1.000
_cell.length_b   1.000
_cell.length_c   1.000
_cell.angle_alpha   90.00
_cell.angle_beta   90.00
_cell.angle_gamma   90.00
#
_symmetry.space_group_name_H-M   'P 1'
#
loop_
_entity.id
_entity.type
_entity.pdbx_description
1 polymer ?
#
loop_
_entity_poly.entity_id
_entity_poly.type
_entity_poly.pdbx_seq_one_letter_code
_entity_poly.pdbx_strand_id
1 'polypeptide(L)'
;MLIQTSRFGEIEVEENQIITFPSGLVGFSEDRRFVIREDNAAAPFLWLQSVDNNGLAFVMIEPHVSVSNYELALTQEHLKKLDAKNIEELSVFVLVTMSKEMKDVTINLQGPLLFNLEKRLGLQFIIPDGKYSTRHLLFGDKLKDNNQEEPSSKTLEEQQ
;
A
#
# COMPACT_ATOMS: atom_id res chain seq x y z
N MET A 1 19.56 -10.63 -10.28
CA MET A 1 18.84 -11.54 -11.17
C MET A 1 17.83 -10.77 -12.01
N LEU A 2 17.55 -11.27 -13.19
CA LEU A 2 16.59 -10.64 -14.08
C LEU A 2 15.22 -11.26 -13.87
N ILE A 3 14.20 -10.43 -13.77
CA ILE A 3 12.82 -10.92 -13.75
C ILE A 3 12.03 -10.22 -14.83
N GLN A 4 11.05 -10.93 -15.37
CA GLN A 4 10.15 -10.36 -16.35
C GLN A 4 8.91 -9.85 -15.63
N THR A 5 8.45 -8.67 -15.99
CA THR A 5 7.24 -8.14 -15.40
C THR A 5 6.33 -7.62 -16.50
N SER A 6 5.02 -7.70 -16.25
CA SER A 6 4.06 -7.21 -17.22
C SER A 6 4.05 -5.68 -17.28
N ARG A 7 4.37 -5.02 -16.17
CA ARG A 7 4.26 -3.57 -16.11
C ARG A 7 5.58 -2.86 -16.42
N PHE A 8 6.69 -3.44 -15.98
CA PHE A 8 7.99 -2.77 -16.10
C PHE A 8 8.93 -3.47 -17.10
N GLY A 9 8.44 -4.52 -17.74
CA GLY A 9 9.30 -5.30 -18.62
C GLY A 9 10.32 -6.07 -17.84
N GLU A 10 11.49 -6.23 -18.45
CA GLU A 10 12.59 -6.95 -17.80
C GLU A 10 13.29 -5.99 -16.84
N ILE A 11 13.41 -6.39 -15.58
CA ILE A 11 14.09 -5.57 -14.59
C ILE A 11 15.16 -6.38 -13.89
N GLU A 12 16.22 -5.68 -13.48
CA GLU A 12 17.28 -6.28 -12.69
C GLU A 12 16.94 -6.13 -11.21
N VAL A 13 16.96 -7.23 -10.48
CA VAL A 13 16.62 -7.25 -9.07
C VAL A 13 17.79 -7.89 -8.30
N GLU A 14 18.26 -7.21 -7.28
CA GLU A 14 19.27 -7.76 -6.41
C GLU A 14 18.61 -8.46 -5.24
N GLU A 15 19.28 -9.50 -4.75
CA GLU A 15 18.70 -10.30 -3.70
C GLU A 15 18.41 -9.48 -2.44
N ASN A 16 19.25 -8.48 -2.17
CA ASN A 16 19.03 -7.64 -0.99
C ASN A 16 17.89 -6.65 -1.16
N GLN A 17 17.23 -6.63 -2.32
CA GLN A 17 16.05 -5.81 -2.54
C GLN A 17 14.75 -6.61 -2.35
N ILE A 18 14.84 -7.93 -2.28
CA ILE A 18 13.67 -8.78 -2.20
C ILE A 18 13.13 -8.78 -0.77
N ILE A 19 11.85 -8.46 -0.66
CA ILE A 19 11.15 -8.44 0.62
C ILE A 19 10.29 -9.69 0.68
N THR A 20 10.37 -10.43 1.78
CA THR A 20 9.63 -11.64 1.96
C THR A 20 8.42 -11.41 2.86
N PHE A 21 7.25 -11.83 2.39
CA PHE A 21 6.03 -11.87 3.17
C PHE A 21 5.78 -13.34 3.51
N PRO A 22 6.17 -13.80 4.69
CA PRO A 22 6.09 -15.23 5.00
C PRO A 22 4.69 -15.81 4.85
N SER A 23 3.66 -15.01 5.05
CA SER A 23 2.28 -15.46 4.89
C SER A 23 1.63 -14.94 3.60
N GLY A 24 2.40 -14.27 2.74
CA GLY A 24 1.85 -13.66 1.55
C GLY A 24 0.95 -12.49 1.89
N LEU A 25 0.11 -12.13 0.95
CA LEU A 25 -0.88 -11.07 1.12
C LEU A 25 -2.27 -11.70 1.10
N VAL A 26 -3.24 -11.00 1.69
CA VAL A 26 -4.62 -11.49 1.69
C VAL A 26 -5.07 -11.69 0.24
N GLY A 27 -5.52 -12.89 -0.07
CA GLY A 27 -5.90 -13.26 -1.42
C GLY A 27 -4.75 -13.73 -2.29
N PHE A 28 -3.50 -13.62 -1.80
CA PHE A 28 -2.30 -13.97 -2.56
C PHE A 28 -1.30 -14.65 -1.66
N SER A 29 -1.73 -15.73 -1.00
CA SER A 29 -0.89 -16.38 0.01
C SER A 29 0.31 -17.12 -0.60
N GLU A 30 0.26 -17.39 -1.91
CA GLU A 30 1.36 -18.09 -2.58
C GLU A 30 2.44 -17.14 -3.07
N ASP A 31 2.13 -15.86 -3.16
CA ASP A 31 3.08 -14.86 -3.64
C ASP A 31 3.74 -14.22 -2.43
N ARG A 32 5.00 -14.56 -2.21
CA ARG A 32 5.67 -14.20 -0.96
C ARG A 32 6.89 -13.31 -1.13
N ARG A 33 7.40 -13.16 -2.34
CA ARG A 33 8.60 -12.36 -2.59
C ARG A 33 8.26 -11.20 -3.49
N PHE A 34 8.63 -10.01 -3.05
CA PHE A 34 8.29 -8.77 -3.76
C PHE A 34 9.48 -7.83 -3.75
N VAL A 35 9.46 -6.89 -4.68
CA VAL A 35 10.40 -5.77 -4.66
C VAL A 35 9.61 -4.49 -4.76
N ILE A 36 10.13 -3.44 -4.13
CA ILE A 36 9.51 -2.11 -4.19
C ILE A 36 10.14 -1.35 -5.35
N ARG A 37 9.29 -0.76 -6.18
CA ARG A 37 9.72 0.03 -7.32
C ARG A 37 9.20 1.44 -7.17
N GLU A 38 10.07 2.41 -7.42
CA GLU A 38 9.68 3.81 -7.43
C GLU A 38 9.60 4.28 -8.86
N ASP A 39 8.66 5.18 -9.10
CA ASP A 39 8.50 5.82 -10.40
C ASP A 39 8.29 7.30 -10.10
N ASN A 40 9.30 8.11 -10.42
CA ASN A 40 9.24 9.54 -10.10
C ASN A 40 8.02 10.22 -10.70
N ALA A 41 7.58 9.74 -11.86
CA ALA A 41 6.40 10.32 -12.50
C ALA A 41 5.12 9.98 -11.76
N ALA A 42 5.15 8.93 -10.95
CA ALA A 42 3.97 8.48 -10.21
C ALA A 42 4.04 8.79 -8.72
N ALA A 43 5.08 9.52 -8.28
CA ALA A 43 5.19 9.87 -6.86
C ALA A 43 3.93 10.59 -6.41
N PRO A 44 3.44 10.32 -5.20
CA PRO A 44 4.03 9.54 -4.10
C PRO A 44 3.68 8.05 -4.11
N PHE A 45 3.16 7.53 -5.20
CA PHE A 45 2.81 6.12 -5.28
C PHE A 45 4.05 5.27 -5.48
N LEU A 46 4.03 4.09 -4.87
CA LEU A 46 5.08 3.08 -5.03
C LEU A 46 4.45 1.83 -5.61
N TRP A 47 5.29 1.00 -6.21
CA TRP A 47 4.86 -0.28 -6.75
C TRP A 47 5.46 -1.41 -5.94
N LEU A 48 4.65 -2.43 -5.70
CA LEU A 48 5.10 -3.66 -5.06
C LEU A 48 4.96 -4.76 -6.09
N GLN A 49 6.07 -5.14 -6.70
CA GLN A 49 6.09 -6.10 -7.80
C GLN A 49 6.46 -7.47 -7.30
N SER A 50 5.66 -8.48 -7.65
CA SER A 50 5.99 -9.86 -7.32
C SER A 50 7.20 -10.31 -8.12
N VAL A 51 8.10 -11.02 -7.44
CA VAL A 51 9.28 -11.58 -8.07
C VAL A 51 8.91 -12.86 -8.82
N ASP A 52 7.97 -13.62 -8.28
CA ASP A 52 7.65 -14.94 -8.80
C ASP A 52 6.43 -14.96 -9.72
N ASN A 53 5.65 -13.88 -9.75
CA ASN A 53 4.44 -13.81 -10.55
C ASN A 53 4.53 -12.53 -11.40
N ASN A 54 4.89 -12.70 -12.66
CA ASN A 54 5.20 -11.58 -13.55
C ASN A 54 4.08 -10.56 -13.68
N GLY A 55 2.84 -11.00 -13.62
CA GLY A 55 1.69 -10.15 -13.82
C GLY A 55 1.15 -9.52 -12.55
N LEU A 56 1.75 -9.81 -11.41
CA LEU A 56 1.22 -9.34 -10.13
C LEU A 56 2.02 -8.18 -9.59
N ALA A 57 1.40 -7.02 -9.53
CA ALA A 57 1.99 -5.83 -8.94
C ALA A 57 0.89 -5.02 -8.27
N PHE A 58 1.22 -4.41 -7.16
CA PHE A 58 0.30 -3.56 -6.42
C PHE A 58 0.82 -2.14 -6.37
N VAL A 59 -0.10 -1.19 -6.33
CA VAL A 59 0.23 0.21 -6.05
C VAL A 59 0.02 0.42 -4.56
N MET A 60 0.93 1.14 -3.93
CA MET A 60 0.77 1.44 -2.51
C MET A 60 1.21 2.87 -2.23
N ILE A 61 0.78 3.38 -1.09
CA ILE A 61 1.08 4.76 -0.68
C ILE A 61 1.14 4.79 0.84
N GLU A 62 1.86 5.78 1.35
CA GLU A 62 1.91 5.98 2.79
C GLU A 62 0.57 6.52 3.27
N PRO A 63 -0.06 5.90 4.29
CA PRO A 63 -1.42 6.26 4.66
C PRO A 63 -1.57 7.66 5.23
N HIS A 64 -0.51 8.21 5.81
CA HIS A 64 -0.61 9.53 6.43
C HIS A 64 -0.78 10.65 5.40
N VAL A 65 -0.58 10.35 4.13
CA VAL A 65 -0.89 11.29 3.06
C VAL A 65 -2.38 11.62 3.08
N SER A 66 -3.21 10.65 3.43
CA SER A 66 -4.66 10.83 3.42
C SER A 66 -5.24 10.97 4.82
N VAL A 67 -4.74 10.20 5.79
CA VAL A 67 -5.28 10.17 7.14
C VAL A 67 -4.15 10.45 8.11
N SER A 68 -4.04 11.72 8.54
CA SER A 68 -2.91 12.15 9.35
C SER A 68 -2.85 11.48 10.71
N ASN A 69 -4.01 11.06 11.24
CA ASN A 69 -4.06 10.42 12.55
C ASN A 69 -4.23 8.91 12.46
N TYR A 70 -3.78 8.32 11.37
CA TYR A 70 -3.85 6.87 11.19
C TYR A 70 -2.90 6.20 12.17
N GLU A 71 -3.44 5.32 13.00
CA GLU A 71 -2.66 4.65 14.04
C GLU A 71 -2.92 3.16 14.04
N LEU A 72 -1.88 2.41 14.37
CA LEU A 72 -1.93 0.95 14.42
C LEU A 72 -1.64 0.48 15.83
N ALA A 73 -2.47 -0.44 16.30
CA ALA A 73 -2.27 -1.08 17.61
C ALA A 73 -1.57 -2.41 17.38
N LEU A 74 -0.25 -2.38 17.30
CA LEU A 74 0.55 -3.57 17.04
C LEU A 74 0.93 -4.24 18.36
N THR A 75 0.93 -5.57 18.33
CA THR A 75 1.32 -6.36 19.48
C THR A 75 2.78 -6.77 19.37
N GLN A 76 3.33 -7.28 20.48
CA GLN A 76 4.68 -7.82 20.45
C GLN A 76 4.82 -8.94 19.45
N GLU A 77 3.75 -9.69 19.25
CA GLU A 77 3.78 -10.78 18.26
C GLU A 77 3.98 -10.25 16.85
N HIS A 78 3.32 -9.14 16.53
CA HIS A 78 3.50 -8.52 15.22
C HIS A 78 4.94 -8.06 15.01
N LEU A 79 5.49 -7.42 16.04
CA LEU A 79 6.88 -6.97 15.95
C LEU A 79 7.83 -8.15 15.80
N LYS A 80 7.55 -9.24 16.49
CA LYS A 80 8.40 -10.41 16.43
C LYS A 80 8.38 -11.02 15.02
N LYS A 81 7.21 -11.06 14.40
CA LYS A 81 7.11 -11.59 13.04
C LYS A 81 7.90 -10.77 12.05
N LEU A 82 8.12 -9.50 12.34
CA LEU A 82 8.87 -8.60 11.48
C LEU A 82 10.31 -8.41 11.98
N ASP A 83 10.70 -9.16 13.01
CA ASP A 83 12.04 -9.08 13.60
C ASP A 83 12.37 -7.63 13.97
N ALA A 84 11.39 -6.94 14.55
CA ALA A 84 11.52 -5.55 14.96
C ALA A 84 11.41 -5.44 16.46
N LYS A 85 12.11 -4.47 17.03
CA LYS A 85 12.08 -4.23 18.47
C LYS A 85 10.98 -3.25 18.83
N ASN A 86 10.70 -2.30 17.95
CA ASN A 86 9.67 -1.32 18.21
C ASN A 86 9.08 -0.86 16.89
N ILE A 87 7.95 -0.13 16.98
CA ILE A 87 7.18 0.26 15.82
C ILE A 87 7.93 1.26 14.94
N GLU A 88 8.85 2.02 15.52
CA GLU A 88 9.60 3.01 14.74
C GLU A 88 10.51 2.38 13.71
N GLU A 89 10.80 1.10 13.84
CA GLU A 89 11.61 0.38 12.86
C GLU A 89 10.81 -0.01 11.62
N LEU A 90 9.51 0.20 11.65
CA LEU A 90 8.63 -0.27 10.58
C LEU A 90 8.16 0.86 9.69
N SER A 91 8.00 0.54 8.41
CA SER A 91 7.35 1.41 7.45
C SER A 91 5.96 0.88 7.18
N VAL A 92 4.99 1.78 6.99
CA VAL A 92 3.60 1.42 6.79
C VAL A 92 3.14 1.94 5.44
N PHE A 93 2.53 1.07 4.65
CA PHE A 93 1.92 1.46 3.38
C PHE A 93 0.55 0.81 3.28
N VAL A 94 -0.30 1.38 2.46
CA VAL A 94 -1.62 0.82 2.19
C VAL A 94 -1.77 0.63 0.70
N LEU A 95 -2.51 -0.41 0.33
CA LEU A 95 -2.74 -0.71 -1.07
C LEU A 95 -3.74 0.27 -1.68
N VAL A 96 -3.50 0.61 -2.93
CA VAL A 96 -4.27 1.61 -3.65
C VAL A 96 -5.04 0.93 -4.77
N THR A 97 -6.33 1.26 -4.90
CA THR A 97 -7.12 0.88 -6.05
C THR A 97 -7.22 2.10 -6.94
N MET A 98 -6.57 2.03 -8.09
CA MET A 98 -6.54 3.14 -9.02
C MET A 98 -7.86 3.25 -9.77
N SER A 99 -8.15 4.44 -10.24
CA SER A 99 -9.34 4.72 -11.01
C SER A 99 -8.99 5.72 -12.11
N LYS A 100 -9.86 5.84 -13.08
CA LYS A 100 -9.65 6.81 -14.17
C LYS A 100 -9.61 8.24 -13.63
N GLU A 101 -10.42 8.51 -12.61
CA GLU A 101 -10.45 9.84 -12.00
C GLU A 101 -9.85 9.76 -10.62
N MET A 102 -9.00 10.73 -10.31
CA MET A 102 -8.31 10.76 -9.03
C MET A 102 -9.26 10.81 -7.84
N LYS A 103 -10.41 11.44 -8.02
CA LYS A 103 -11.37 11.54 -6.92
C LYS A 103 -11.94 10.20 -6.52
N ASP A 104 -11.83 9.19 -7.39
CA ASP A 104 -12.38 7.86 -7.13
C ASP A 104 -11.33 6.86 -6.68
N VAL A 105 -10.08 7.27 -6.56
CA VAL A 105 -9.00 6.39 -6.10
C VAL A 105 -9.21 6.10 -4.61
N THR A 106 -9.11 4.82 -4.25
CA THR A 106 -9.31 4.40 -2.87
C THR A 106 -8.08 3.69 -2.32
N ILE A 107 -7.99 3.68 -1.00
CA ILE A 107 -6.92 2.97 -0.31
C ILE A 107 -7.52 2.04 0.72
N ASN A 108 -6.80 0.96 1.01
CA ASN A 108 -7.24 -0.04 1.97
C ASN A 108 -6.62 0.26 3.32
N LEU A 109 -7.34 1.02 4.14
CA LEU A 109 -6.86 1.37 5.47
C LEU A 109 -7.05 0.23 6.47
N GLN A 110 -7.86 -0.78 6.13
CA GLN A 110 -8.10 -1.89 7.04
C GLN A 110 -6.99 -2.93 6.98
N GLY A 111 -6.28 -3.01 5.88
CA GLY A 111 -5.25 -4.02 5.72
C GLY A 111 -3.89 -3.45 5.34
N PRO A 112 -3.29 -2.64 6.21
CA PRO A 112 -2.00 -2.03 5.87
C PRO A 112 -0.90 -3.07 5.75
N LEU A 113 0.11 -2.70 4.96
CA LEU A 113 1.32 -3.49 4.81
C LEU A 113 2.39 -2.91 5.72
N LEU A 114 2.99 -3.76 6.51
CA LEU A 114 4.05 -3.37 7.43
C LEU A 114 5.37 -3.92 6.89
N PHE A 115 6.39 -3.08 6.86
CA PHE A 115 7.69 -3.47 6.35
C PHE A 115 8.78 -3.21 7.37
N ASN A 116 9.60 -4.23 7.58
CA ASN A 116 10.91 -4.02 8.20
C ASN A 116 11.89 -4.05 7.04
N LEU A 117 12.22 -2.88 6.51
CA LEU A 117 13.02 -2.81 5.30
C LEU A 117 14.46 -3.26 5.53
N GLU A 118 14.98 -3.04 6.72
CA GLU A 118 16.34 -3.48 7.03
C GLU A 118 16.44 -5.00 7.01
N LYS A 119 15.43 -5.68 7.54
CA LYS A 119 15.39 -7.13 7.59
C LYS A 119 14.71 -7.74 6.36
N ARG A 120 14.16 -6.90 5.51
CA ARG A 120 13.47 -7.31 4.27
C ARG A 120 12.33 -8.28 4.56
N LEU A 121 11.52 -7.90 5.53
CA LEU A 121 10.33 -8.65 5.92
C LEU A 121 9.11 -7.79 5.77
N GLY A 122 8.00 -8.39 5.37
CA GLY A 122 6.73 -7.71 5.23
C GLY A 122 5.60 -8.53 5.82
N LEU A 123 4.54 -7.84 6.19
CA LEU A 123 3.36 -8.47 6.79
C LEU A 123 2.15 -7.60 6.49
N GLN A 124 1.06 -8.22 6.07
CA GLN A 124 -0.20 -7.50 5.97
C GLN A 124 -0.96 -7.70 7.27
N PHE A 125 -1.31 -6.59 7.90
CA PHE A 125 -1.99 -6.58 9.20
C PHE A 125 -3.45 -6.21 8.96
N ILE A 126 -4.37 -7.03 9.45
CA ILE A 126 -5.81 -6.74 9.30
C ILE A 126 -6.30 -6.12 10.59
N ILE A 127 -6.77 -4.88 10.49
CA ILE A 127 -7.28 -4.14 11.64
C ILE A 127 -8.71 -4.60 11.91
N PRO A 128 -8.99 -5.11 13.11
CA PRO A 128 -10.32 -5.60 13.41
C PRO A 128 -11.31 -4.46 13.68
N ASP A 129 -12.56 -4.83 13.89
CA ASP A 129 -13.61 -3.97 14.43
C ASP A 129 -14.12 -2.90 13.48
N GLY A 130 -13.78 -2.97 12.21
CA GLY A 130 -14.32 -2.06 11.22
C GLY A 130 -13.96 -0.59 11.43
N LYS A 131 -12.90 -0.34 12.17
CA LYS A 131 -12.49 1.03 12.43
C LYS A 131 -12.10 1.77 11.15
N TYR A 132 -11.53 1.04 10.22
CA TYR A 132 -11.07 1.62 8.96
C TYR A 132 -11.70 0.86 7.78
N SER A 133 -11.86 1.58 6.67
CA SER A 133 -12.48 1.04 5.47
C SER A 133 -11.44 0.42 4.54
N THR A 134 -11.85 -0.59 3.78
CA THR A 134 -11.02 -1.14 2.72
C THR A 134 -11.04 -0.25 1.47
N ARG A 135 -11.96 0.70 1.41
CA ARG A 135 -12.15 1.55 0.24
C ARG A 135 -12.28 3.02 0.64
N HIS A 136 -11.32 3.49 1.39
CA HIS A 136 -11.28 4.88 1.81
C HIS A 136 -10.81 5.76 0.65
N LEU A 137 -11.54 6.83 0.37
CA LEU A 137 -11.13 7.73 -0.72
C LEU A 137 -9.79 8.37 -0.38
N LEU A 138 -8.84 8.24 -1.31
CA LEU A 138 -7.48 8.71 -1.06
C LEU A 138 -7.44 10.19 -0.72
N PHE A 139 -8.17 10.99 -1.49
CA PHE A 139 -8.19 12.43 -1.26
C PHE A 139 -9.29 12.86 -0.31
N GLY A 140 -10.18 11.91 0.04
CA GLY A 140 -11.21 12.18 1.02
C GLY A 140 -12.02 13.40 0.69
N ASP A 141 -12.20 14.26 1.68
CA ASP A 141 -13.00 15.46 1.52
C ASP A 141 -12.26 16.58 0.81
N LYS A 142 -10.95 16.46 0.63
CA LYS A 142 -10.17 17.53 0.01
C LYS A 142 -10.63 17.83 -1.41
N LEU A 143 -10.82 16.78 -2.21
CA LEU A 143 -11.30 16.96 -3.57
C LEU A 143 -12.76 17.39 -3.58
N LYS A 144 -13.55 16.91 -2.63
CA LYS A 144 -14.93 17.35 -2.52
C LYS A 144 -15.00 18.83 -2.21
N ASP A 145 -14.16 19.30 -1.29
CA ASP A 145 -14.13 20.70 -0.94
C ASP A 145 -13.74 21.56 -2.14
N ASN A 146 -12.75 21.09 -2.89
CA ASN A 146 -12.34 21.81 -4.10
C ASN A 146 -13.46 21.85 -5.11
N ASN A 147 -14.19 20.76 -5.26
CA ASN A 147 -15.32 20.71 -6.18
C ASN A 147 -16.44 21.63 -5.73
N GLN A 148 -16.62 21.77 -4.43
CA GLN A 148 -17.64 22.65 -3.90
C GLN A 148 -17.29 24.11 -4.07
N GLU A 149 -16.01 24.43 -4.06
CA GLU A 149 -15.58 25.79 -4.29
C GLU A 149 -15.85 26.23 -5.70
N GLU A 150 -15.88 25.28 -6.62
CA GLU A 150 -16.27 25.60 -7.97
C GLU A 150 -17.78 25.61 -8.02
N PRO A 151 -18.33 26.49 -8.78
CA PRO A 151 -19.81 26.65 -8.76
C PRO A 151 -20.55 25.41 -9.21
N SER A 152 -19.88 24.41 -9.36
CA SER A 152 -20.58 23.20 -9.73
C SER A 152 -20.81 22.28 -8.62
N SER A 153 -20.91 21.78 -8.16
CA SER A 153 -20.92 20.85 -7.30
C SER A 153 -20.94 19.71 -6.80
N LYS A 154 -21.01 19.28 -7.04
CA LYS A 154 -20.79 18.23 -6.46
C LYS A 154 -20.79 17.19 -6.47
N THR A 155 -20.92 16.68 -6.54
CA THR A 155 -20.80 15.64 -6.24
C THR A 155 -20.51 14.69 -6.23
N LEU A 156 -20.61 14.48 -6.37
CA LEU A 156 -20.19 13.81 -6.12
C LEU A 156 -20.02 12.98 -5.72
N GLU A 157 -20.33 12.83 -5.47
CA GLU A 157 -20.17 12.14 -5.09
C GLU A 157 -19.97 11.32 -4.80
N GLU A 158 -20.19 11.34 -4.77
CA GLU A 158 -19.97 10.71 -4.52
C GLU A 158 -19.49 10.04 -4.16
N GLN A 159 -19.58 10.23 -4.03
CA GLN A 159 -19.13 9.80 -3.71
C GLN A 159 -18.88 9.21 -3.28
N GLN A 160 -19.26 8.96 -3.15
CA GLN A 160 -19.13 8.64 -2.79
C GLN A 160 -19.00 8.15 -2.59
#